data_c856ce9b32900485abc2888609ec29b6
#
_entry.id   c856ce9b32900485abc2888609ec29b6
#
_cell.length_a   1.000
_cell.length_b   1.000
_cell.length_c   1.000
_cell.angle_alpha   90.00
_cell.angle_beta   90.00
_cell.angle_gamma   90.00
#
_symmetry.space_group_name_H-M   'P 1'
#
loop_
_entity.id
_entity.type
_entity.pdbx_description
1 polymer ?
#
loop_
_entity_poly.entity_id
_entity_poly.type
_entity_poly.pdbx_seq_one_letter_code
_entity_poly.pdbx_strand_id
1 'polypeptide(L)'
;GGDSGAGGGTDSTQTGVMNGASGGSAGIAGNGGDAGLVGNGGAGGNGGNGAAGSALGTTIFGGSGGVGGSGGDGGNGGWLFGSGASGGNGGQGGDAGTNGFAGFGGSAGGGGWVGAVNFGPISVQGFGLFGHGGDGGNGGDVGAGSLSIQFGASGGDGGQGGVLYGNGGNGGNAGSGGGTGFEGSAGQGGAAILIGNGGAGGNGATGGTGVGNIIQEAGGDGSDGGAGGSGGL
;
A
#
# COMPACT_ATOMS: atom_id res chain seq x y z
N GLY A 1 -13.45 -6.84 3.07
CA GLY A 1 -13.26 -5.74 2.13
C GLY A 1 -13.42 -6.20 0.69
N GLY A 2 -13.69 -5.30 -0.23
CA GLY A 2 -13.71 -5.57 -1.68
C GLY A 2 -12.49 -4.98 -2.36
N ASP A 3 -11.93 -5.69 -3.33
CA ASP A 3 -10.81 -5.19 -4.12
C ASP A 3 -11.27 -4.06 -5.06
N SER A 4 -10.39 -3.10 -5.34
CA SER A 4 -10.67 -2.09 -6.34
C SER A 4 -10.43 -2.63 -7.76
N GLY A 5 -11.17 -2.11 -8.74
CA GLY A 5 -10.95 -2.44 -10.15
C GLY A 5 -9.63 -1.85 -10.67
N ALA A 6 -9.04 -2.49 -11.68
CA ALA A 6 -7.92 -1.93 -12.41
C ALA A 6 -8.34 -0.66 -13.18
N GLY A 7 -7.37 0.22 -13.46
CA GLY A 7 -7.60 1.39 -14.29
C GLY A 7 -8.02 1.01 -15.71
N GLY A 8 -8.83 1.85 -16.35
CA GLY A 8 -9.24 1.64 -17.73
C GLY A 8 -8.06 1.77 -18.71
N GLY A 9 -8.03 0.91 -19.73
CA GLY A 9 -7.03 0.97 -20.79
C GLY A 9 -7.17 2.23 -21.66
N THR A 10 -6.15 2.49 -22.48
CA THR A 10 -6.11 3.63 -23.40
C THR A 10 -6.71 3.28 -24.76
N ASP A 11 -7.40 4.24 -25.38
CA ASP A 11 -7.84 4.10 -26.77
C ASP A 11 -6.67 4.37 -27.75
N SER A 12 -6.35 3.40 -28.59
CA SER A 12 -5.22 3.45 -29.54
C SER A 12 -5.56 4.03 -30.91
N THR A 13 -6.74 4.65 -31.10
CA THR A 13 -7.24 5.04 -32.41
C THR A 13 -6.84 6.45 -32.90
N GLN A 14 -6.04 7.20 -32.14
CA GLN A 14 -5.60 8.54 -32.59
C GLN A 14 -4.42 8.49 -33.56
N THR A 15 -4.68 8.89 -34.79
CA THR A 15 -3.68 9.10 -35.86
C THR A 15 -3.27 10.57 -35.92
N GLY A 16 -2.10 10.91 -35.42
CA GLY A 16 -1.52 12.26 -35.47
C GLY A 16 -0.25 12.36 -34.61
N VAL A 17 0.55 13.43 -34.83
CA VAL A 17 1.70 13.74 -33.96
C VAL A 17 1.15 14.23 -32.62
N MET A 18 0.68 13.33 -31.77
CA MET A 18 0.10 13.62 -30.47
C MET A 18 0.75 12.76 -29.41
N ASN A 19 0.77 13.25 -28.18
CA ASN A 19 1.18 12.46 -27.04
C ASN A 19 0.29 11.20 -26.92
N GLY A 20 0.87 10.07 -26.54
CA GLY A 20 0.11 8.87 -26.25
C GLY A 20 -0.97 9.12 -25.19
N ALA A 21 -2.07 8.39 -25.23
CA ALA A 21 -3.13 8.52 -24.23
C ALA A 21 -2.65 7.95 -22.88
N SER A 22 -2.98 8.64 -21.79
CA SER A 22 -2.65 8.21 -20.44
C SER A 22 -3.52 7.02 -19.99
N GLY A 23 -2.92 6.11 -19.23
CA GLY A 23 -3.65 5.02 -18.56
C GLY A 23 -4.62 5.55 -17.51
N GLY A 24 -5.73 4.86 -17.31
CA GLY A 24 -6.68 5.17 -16.25
C GLY A 24 -6.14 4.79 -14.87
N SER A 25 -6.45 5.61 -13.87
CA SER A 25 -6.13 5.28 -12.48
C SER A 25 -7.08 4.23 -11.91
N ALA A 26 -6.58 3.39 -11.02
CA ALA A 26 -7.40 2.41 -10.32
C ALA A 26 -8.22 3.04 -9.19
N GLY A 27 -9.28 2.35 -8.79
CA GLY A 27 -10.13 2.76 -7.66
C GLY A 27 -9.50 2.44 -6.30
N ILE A 28 -10.09 2.99 -5.24
CA ILE A 28 -9.74 2.70 -3.85
C ILE A 28 -10.48 1.44 -3.40
N ALA A 29 -9.78 0.54 -2.70
CA ALA A 29 -10.38 -0.67 -2.16
C ALA A 29 -11.20 -0.41 -0.90
N GLY A 30 -12.14 -1.31 -0.62
CA GLY A 30 -12.95 -1.22 0.59
C GLY A 30 -12.24 -1.72 1.84
N ASN A 31 -12.53 -1.11 2.98
CA ASN A 31 -12.03 -1.57 4.27
C ASN A 31 -12.72 -2.86 4.71
N GLY A 32 -12.03 -3.65 5.53
CA GLY A 32 -12.61 -4.80 6.20
C GLY A 32 -13.66 -4.38 7.23
N GLY A 33 -14.65 -5.23 7.45
CA GLY A 33 -15.66 -4.99 8.48
C GLY A 33 -15.15 -5.35 9.87
N ASP A 34 -15.58 -4.57 10.88
CA ASP A 34 -15.23 -4.82 12.28
C ASP A 34 -16.07 -5.95 12.89
N ALA A 35 -15.49 -6.70 13.83
CA ALA A 35 -16.22 -7.63 14.66
C ALA A 35 -16.82 -6.89 15.89
N GLY A 36 -17.86 -7.46 16.48
CA GLY A 36 -18.49 -6.93 17.68
C GLY A 36 -17.80 -7.42 18.97
N LEU A 37 -18.54 -8.20 19.79
CA LEU A 37 -18.06 -8.74 21.05
C LEU A 37 -16.99 -9.83 20.86
N VAL A 38 -17.26 -10.75 19.96
CA VAL A 38 -16.43 -11.93 19.65
C VAL A 38 -16.38 -12.09 18.14
N GLY A 39 -15.21 -12.35 17.59
CA GLY A 39 -14.97 -12.59 16.18
C GLY A 39 -13.77 -11.84 15.64
N ASN A 40 -13.27 -12.24 14.51
CA ASN A 40 -12.17 -11.57 13.83
C ASN A 40 -12.68 -10.48 12.90
N GLY A 41 -11.91 -9.45 12.70
CA GLY A 41 -12.15 -8.45 11.68
C GLY A 41 -12.13 -9.06 10.27
N GLY A 42 -12.71 -8.39 9.31
CA GLY A 42 -12.61 -8.72 7.88
C GLY A 42 -11.37 -8.11 7.25
N ALA A 43 -10.73 -8.80 6.31
CA ALA A 43 -9.57 -8.27 5.60
C ALA A 43 -9.93 -7.04 4.76
N GLY A 44 -9.02 -6.10 4.65
CA GLY A 44 -9.07 -4.99 3.69
C GLY A 44 -8.96 -5.52 2.26
N GLY A 45 -9.59 -4.86 1.30
CA GLY A 45 -9.46 -5.17 -0.12
C GLY A 45 -8.14 -4.66 -0.69
N ASN A 46 -7.62 -5.28 -1.73
CA ASN A 46 -6.42 -4.81 -2.43
C ASN A 46 -6.75 -3.69 -3.41
N GLY A 47 -5.85 -2.74 -3.55
CA GLY A 47 -5.89 -1.74 -4.59
C GLY A 47 -5.73 -2.38 -5.99
N GLY A 48 -6.47 -1.90 -6.98
CA GLY A 48 -6.28 -2.32 -8.36
C GLY A 48 -5.04 -1.69 -8.99
N ASN A 49 -4.49 -2.30 -10.02
CA ASN A 49 -3.36 -1.75 -10.74
C ASN A 49 -3.79 -0.63 -11.69
N GLY A 50 -2.95 0.40 -11.84
CA GLY A 50 -3.10 1.42 -12.86
C GLY A 50 -2.94 0.83 -14.26
N ALA A 51 -3.65 1.37 -15.24
CA ALA A 51 -3.50 0.93 -16.62
C ALA A 51 -2.25 1.53 -17.26
N ALA A 52 -1.65 0.81 -18.22
CA ALA A 52 -0.50 1.30 -18.93
C ALA A 52 -0.86 2.46 -19.89
N GLY A 53 0.06 3.40 -20.06
CA GLY A 53 -0.02 4.42 -21.08
C GLY A 53 0.23 3.86 -22.48
N SER A 54 -0.33 4.48 -23.53
CA SER A 54 -0.14 3.99 -24.89
C SER A 54 1.24 4.37 -25.46
N ALA A 55 1.87 3.41 -26.15
CA ALA A 55 3.06 3.63 -26.95
C ALA A 55 2.63 3.77 -28.42
N LEU A 56 2.43 5.00 -28.92
CA LEU A 56 2.12 5.21 -30.33
C LEU A 56 3.42 5.48 -31.11
N GLY A 57 3.66 4.64 -32.14
CA GLY A 57 4.88 4.35 -32.88
C GLY A 57 5.82 5.47 -33.35
N THR A 58 5.47 6.75 -33.36
CA THR A 58 6.33 7.88 -33.80
C THR A 58 6.16 9.13 -32.95
N THR A 59 5.56 9.03 -31.80
CA THR A 59 5.32 10.17 -30.90
C THR A 59 6.57 10.51 -30.10
N ILE A 60 6.79 11.78 -29.84
CA ILE A 60 7.90 12.27 -29.01
C ILE A 60 7.74 11.81 -27.58
N PHE A 61 6.48 11.69 -27.11
CA PHE A 61 6.13 11.21 -25.76
C PHE A 61 4.98 10.20 -25.81
N GLY A 62 5.18 9.03 -25.22
CA GLY A 62 4.09 8.09 -24.94
C GLY A 62 3.17 8.60 -23.83
N GLY A 63 2.03 7.97 -23.65
CA GLY A 63 1.10 8.25 -22.56
C GLY A 63 1.68 7.90 -21.19
N SER A 64 1.28 8.62 -20.16
CA SER A 64 1.63 8.26 -18.78
C SER A 64 0.86 7.02 -18.30
N GLY A 65 1.48 6.20 -17.47
CA GLY A 65 0.78 5.16 -16.74
C GLY A 65 -0.24 5.71 -15.74
N GLY A 66 -1.31 4.97 -15.49
CA GLY A 66 -2.30 5.30 -14.47
C GLY A 66 -1.79 5.01 -13.04
N VAL A 67 -2.34 5.71 -12.06
CA VAL A 67 -1.99 5.49 -10.64
C VAL A 67 -2.61 4.20 -10.14
N GLY A 68 -1.88 3.41 -9.35
CA GLY A 68 -2.40 2.26 -8.62
C GLY A 68 -3.40 2.68 -7.54
N GLY A 69 -4.41 1.86 -7.27
CA GLY A 69 -5.41 2.10 -6.24
C GLY A 69 -4.87 1.83 -4.83
N SER A 70 -5.38 2.53 -3.84
CA SER A 70 -5.03 2.26 -2.46
C SER A 70 -5.71 0.99 -1.94
N GLY A 71 -4.99 0.22 -1.12
CA GLY A 71 -5.56 -0.87 -0.33
C GLY A 71 -6.48 -0.36 0.77
N GLY A 72 -7.46 -1.18 1.17
CA GLY A 72 -8.34 -0.88 2.30
C GLY A 72 -7.75 -1.36 3.62
N ASP A 73 -8.13 -0.71 4.72
CA ASP A 73 -7.71 -1.13 6.05
C ASP A 73 -8.35 -2.45 6.47
N GLY A 74 -7.62 -3.24 7.26
CA GLY A 74 -8.17 -4.41 7.93
C GLY A 74 -9.18 -4.02 9.01
N GLY A 75 -10.27 -4.79 9.13
CA GLY A 75 -11.26 -4.58 10.17
C GLY A 75 -10.75 -4.99 11.55
N ASN A 76 -11.33 -4.40 12.58
CA ASN A 76 -10.94 -4.66 13.97
C ASN A 76 -11.55 -5.96 14.50
N GLY A 77 -10.79 -6.67 15.33
CA GLY A 77 -11.29 -7.84 16.06
C GLY A 77 -12.27 -7.50 17.16
N GLY A 78 -12.96 -8.51 17.69
CA GLY A 78 -13.92 -8.36 18.77
C GLY A 78 -13.26 -7.87 20.08
N TRP A 79 -14.04 -7.12 20.90
CA TRP A 79 -13.46 -6.51 22.09
C TRP A 79 -13.18 -7.52 23.23
N LEU A 80 -13.86 -8.64 23.26
CA LEU A 80 -13.57 -9.69 24.25
C LEU A 80 -12.58 -10.71 23.70
N PHE A 81 -12.90 -11.29 22.52
CA PHE A 81 -12.05 -12.23 21.81
C PHE A 81 -12.10 -11.94 20.30
N GLY A 82 -10.96 -11.83 19.69
CA GLY A 82 -10.87 -11.73 18.24
C GLY A 82 -9.63 -10.98 17.78
N SER A 83 -9.11 -11.36 16.64
CA SER A 83 -7.96 -10.70 16.04
C SER A 83 -8.38 -9.63 15.03
N GLY A 84 -7.61 -8.57 14.94
CA GLY A 84 -7.66 -7.66 13.81
C GLY A 84 -7.29 -8.38 12.52
N ALA A 85 -7.78 -7.92 11.41
CA ALA A 85 -7.47 -8.50 10.11
C ALA A 85 -6.42 -7.68 9.35
N SER A 86 -5.80 -8.29 8.36
CA SER A 86 -4.77 -7.62 7.55
C SER A 86 -5.36 -6.51 6.69
N GLY A 87 -4.59 -5.43 6.53
CA GLY A 87 -4.83 -4.42 5.51
C GLY A 87 -4.59 -4.98 4.11
N GLY A 88 -5.23 -4.36 3.12
CA GLY A 88 -5.03 -4.68 1.70
C GLY A 88 -3.75 -4.05 1.14
N ASN A 89 -3.17 -4.68 0.15
CA ASN A 89 -2.01 -4.13 -0.55
C ASN A 89 -2.42 -2.96 -1.44
N GLY A 90 -1.51 -2.01 -1.63
CA GLY A 90 -1.63 -1.00 -2.68
C GLY A 90 -1.46 -1.63 -4.06
N GLY A 91 -2.16 -1.11 -5.06
CA GLY A 91 -2.01 -1.53 -6.44
C GLY A 91 -0.75 -0.96 -7.09
N GLN A 92 -0.21 -1.64 -8.08
CA GLN A 92 0.93 -1.14 -8.85
C GLN A 92 0.52 0.03 -9.74
N GLY A 93 1.44 0.96 -9.96
CA GLY A 93 1.30 1.99 -10.99
C GLY A 93 1.35 1.36 -12.38
N GLY A 94 0.66 1.95 -13.35
CA GLY A 94 0.70 1.51 -14.75
C GLY A 94 2.02 1.89 -15.42
N ASP A 95 2.46 1.09 -16.39
CA ASP A 95 3.66 1.37 -17.17
C ASP A 95 3.45 2.59 -18.07
N ALA A 96 4.52 3.34 -18.31
CA ALA A 96 4.51 4.43 -19.27
C ALA A 96 4.64 3.93 -20.69
N GLY A 97 4.07 4.66 -21.64
CA GLY A 97 4.48 4.56 -23.05
C GLY A 97 5.90 5.11 -23.25
N THR A 98 6.45 4.99 -24.47
CA THR A 98 7.82 5.45 -24.80
C THR A 98 8.01 6.92 -24.41
N ASN A 99 9.05 7.21 -23.63
CA ASN A 99 9.34 8.56 -23.08
C ASN A 99 8.17 9.16 -22.25
N GLY A 100 7.26 8.35 -21.71
CA GLY A 100 6.20 8.77 -20.80
C GLY A 100 6.58 8.63 -19.33
N PHE A 101 5.71 9.11 -18.44
CA PHE A 101 5.84 8.95 -17.00
C PHE A 101 5.09 7.70 -16.54
N ALA A 102 5.71 6.86 -15.73
CA ALA A 102 5.02 5.73 -15.12
C ALA A 102 3.96 6.20 -14.09
N GLY A 103 3.00 5.36 -13.77
CA GLY A 103 2.03 5.62 -12.72
C GLY A 103 2.63 5.38 -11.32
N PHE A 104 2.19 6.14 -10.32
CA PHE A 104 2.55 5.91 -8.92
C PHE A 104 1.91 4.63 -8.39
N GLY A 105 2.58 3.94 -7.48
CA GLY A 105 1.96 2.87 -6.70
C GLY A 105 0.88 3.40 -5.76
N GLY A 106 -0.10 2.57 -5.43
CA GLY A 106 -1.12 2.86 -4.44
C GLY A 106 -0.65 2.55 -3.01
N SER A 107 -1.04 3.35 -2.03
CA SER A 107 -0.74 3.12 -0.62
C SER A 107 -1.39 1.83 -0.12
N ALA A 108 -0.78 1.17 0.84
CA ALA A 108 -1.38 0.03 1.53
C ALA A 108 -2.37 0.45 2.62
N GLY A 109 -3.26 -0.46 2.99
CA GLY A 109 -4.10 -0.33 4.18
C GLY A 109 -3.37 -0.77 5.45
N GLY A 110 -3.74 -0.19 6.58
CA GLY A 110 -3.25 -0.60 7.90
C GLY A 110 -3.89 -1.89 8.38
N GLY A 111 -3.21 -2.61 9.29
CA GLY A 111 -3.78 -3.77 9.97
C GLY A 111 -4.83 -3.37 11.01
N GLY A 112 -5.88 -4.19 11.14
CA GLY A 112 -6.91 -3.99 12.15
C GLY A 112 -6.42 -4.23 13.58
N TRP A 113 -6.99 -3.53 14.52
CA TRP A 113 -6.65 -3.61 15.95
C TRP A 113 -7.52 -4.63 16.69
N VAL A 114 -7.14 -5.04 17.87
CA VAL A 114 -8.01 -5.85 18.71
C VAL A 114 -8.97 -4.94 19.48
N GLY A 115 -10.25 -5.14 19.26
CA GLY A 115 -11.33 -4.37 19.87
C GLY A 115 -11.47 -2.95 19.34
N ALA A 116 -12.60 -2.70 18.71
CA ALA A 116 -13.10 -1.37 18.45
C ALA A 116 -14.46 -1.22 19.12
N VAL A 117 -14.65 -0.17 19.87
CA VAL A 117 -15.95 0.17 20.46
C VAL A 117 -16.39 1.49 19.84
N ASN A 118 -17.52 1.44 19.13
CA ASN A 118 -18.10 2.61 18.50
C ASN A 118 -19.23 3.16 19.38
N PHE A 119 -19.03 4.35 19.92
CA PHE A 119 -20.06 5.11 20.66
C PHE A 119 -20.59 6.25 19.78
N GLY A 120 -21.42 5.94 18.79
CA GLY A 120 -21.90 6.95 17.86
C GLY A 120 -20.76 7.56 17.02
N PRO A 121 -20.47 8.86 17.14
CA PRO A 121 -19.39 9.48 16.38
C PRO A 121 -17.98 9.22 16.94
N ILE A 122 -17.86 8.56 18.09
CA ILE A 122 -16.58 8.27 18.75
C ILE A 122 -16.24 6.81 18.57
N SER A 123 -15.14 6.53 17.86
CA SER A 123 -14.56 5.19 17.73
C SER A 123 -13.31 5.11 18.63
N VAL A 124 -13.28 4.14 19.52
CA VAL A 124 -12.13 3.85 20.38
C VAL A 124 -11.60 2.48 20.01
N GLN A 125 -10.35 2.43 19.58
CA GLN A 125 -9.69 1.21 19.11
C GLN A 125 -8.64 0.72 20.12
N GLY A 126 -8.30 -0.57 20.09
CA GLY A 126 -7.22 -1.15 20.87
C GLY A 126 -7.57 -1.49 22.32
N PHE A 127 -8.83 -1.65 22.67
CA PHE A 127 -9.29 -2.05 23.99
C PHE A 127 -9.76 -3.50 24.10
N GLY A 128 -9.61 -4.30 23.07
CA GLY A 128 -9.95 -5.71 23.13
C GLY A 128 -9.02 -6.48 24.06
N LEU A 129 -9.56 -7.47 24.77
CA LEU A 129 -8.79 -8.16 25.82
C LEU A 129 -7.86 -9.22 25.23
N PHE A 130 -8.34 -10.02 24.29
CA PHE A 130 -7.61 -11.18 23.75
C PHE A 130 -7.66 -11.20 22.23
N GLY A 131 -6.50 -11.27 21.59
CA GLY A 131 -6.38 -11.39 20.15
C GLY A 131 -5.10 -10.76 19.62
N HIS A 132 -4.78 -11.01 18.39
CA HIS A 132 -3.60 -10.45 17.71
C HIS A 132 -4.01 -9.27 16.83
N GLY A 133 -3.15 -8.29 16.71
CA GLY A 133 -3.29 -7.23 15.69
C GLY A 133 -3.14 -7.81 14.29
N GLY A 134 -3.82 -7.22 13.31
CA GLY A 134 -3.66 -7.58 11.91
C GLY A 134 -2.40 -6.98 11.29
N ASP A 135 -1.85 -7.64 10.28
CA ASP A 135 -0.68 -7.11 9.56
C ASP A 135 -1.08 -5.94 8.64
N GLY A 136 -0.18 -4.99 8.44
CA GLY A 136 -0.31 -3.97 7.42
C GLY A 136 -0.11 -4.53 6.02
N GLY A 137 -0.77 -3.96 5.02
CA GLY A 137 -0.58 -4.33 3.62
C GLY A 137 0.73 -3.77 3.04
N ASN A 138 1.20 -4.30 1.93
CA ASN A 138 2.38 -3.78 1.24
C ASN A 138 2.01 -2.58 0.34
N GLY A 139 2.89 -1.58 0.27
CA GLY A 139 2.78 -0.49 -0.70
C GLY A 139 2.93 -1.00 -2.13
N GLY A 140 2.26 -0.36 -3.09
CA GLY A 140 2.37 -0.67 -4.50
C GLY A 140 3.65 -0.10 -5.12
N ASP A 141 4.23 -0.84 -6.05
CA ASP A 141 5.39 -0.37 -6.82
C ASP A 141 4.97 0.66 -7.88
N VAL A 142 5.91 1.48 -8.29
CA VAL A 142 5.78 2.35 -9.46
C VAL A 142 5.81 1.50 -10.73
N GLY A 143 5.05 1.86 -11.75
CA GLY A 143 5.11 1.22 -13.06
C GLY A 143 6.45 1.45 -13.77
N ALA A 144 6.72 0.69 -14.84
CA ALA A 144 7.91 0.88 -15.65
C ALA A 144 7.79 2.16 -16.50
N GLY A 145 8.89 2.92 -16.63
CA GLY A 145 8.92 4.13 -17.45
C GLY A 145 10.33 4.71 -17.58
N SER A 146 10.55 5.48 -18.65
CA SER A 146 11.88 5.97 -19.02
C SER A 146 12.24 7.37 -18.49
N LEU A 147 11.29 8.12 -17.97
CA LEU A 147 11.48 9.52 -17.59
C LEU A 147 10.86 9.82 -16.22
N SER A 148 11.32 9.26 -15.11
CA SER A 148 10.63 9.65 -13.88
C SER A 148 11.42 9.62 -12.59
N ILE A 149 11.31 10.73 -11.89
CA ILE A 149 11.40 10.80 -10.44
C ILE A 149 10.00 10.43 -9.91
N GLN A 150 9.76 9.18 -9.55
CA GLN A 150 8.47 8.75 -9.02
C GLN A 150 8.61 8.03 -7.69
N PHE A 151 7.63 8.27 -6.82
CA PHE A 151 7.64 7.78 -5.45
C PHE A 151 6.94 6.43 -5.37
N GLY A 152 7.61 5.45 -4.76
CA GLY A 152 6.98 4.22 -4.30
C GLY A 152 5.93 4.51 -3.21
N ALA A 153 4.97 3.65 -3.06
CA ALA A 153 3.92 3.81 -2.06
C ALA A 153 4.31 3.26 -0.69
N SER A 154 3.72 3.82 0.36
CA SER A 154 3.98 3.38 1.72
C SER A 154 3.29 2.06 2.03
N GLY A 155 3.98 1.21 2.80
CA GLY A 155 3.38 0.07 3.48
C GLY A 155 2.46 0.52 4.63
N GLY A 156 1.48 -0.30 4.97
CA GLY A 156 0.56 -0.06 6.08
C GLY A 156 1.16 -0.47 7.42
N ASP A 157 0.76 0.20 8.50
CA ASP A 157 1.17 -0.17 9.84
C ASP A 157 0.45 -1.43 10.33
N GLY A 158 1.10 -2.23 11.17
CA GLY A 158 0.48 -3.34 11.87
C GLY A 158 -0.43 -2.88 13.00
N GLY A 159 -1.52 -3.59 13.23
CA GLY A 159 -2.46 -3.32 14.32
C GLY A 159 -1.94 -3.74 15.69
N GLN A 160 -2.45 -3.12 16.75
CA GLN A 160 -2.10 -3.50 18.13
C GLN A 160 -2.76 -4.81 18.55
N GLY A 161 -2.07 -5.59 19.38
CA GLY A 161 -2.59 -6.77 20.05
C GLY A 161 -3.55 -6.43 21.19
N GLY A 162 -4.21 -7.48 21.73
CA GLY A 162 -5.13 -7.33 22.85
C GLY A 162 -4.47 -6.86 24.14
N VAL A 163 -5.25 -6.19 25.00
CA VAL A 163 -4.75 -5.56 26.24
C VAL A 163 -4.14 -6.58 27.20
N LEU A 164 -4.77 -7.76 27.37
CA LEU A 164 -4.27 -8.80 28.28
C LEU A 164 -3.34 -9.77 27.58
N TYR A 165 -3.69 -10.21 26.37
CA TYR A 165 -2.90 -11.16 25.62
C TYR A 165 -3.08 -10.98 24.13
N GLY A 166 -1.96 -10.87 23.42
CA GLY A 166 -1.94 -10.83 21.97
C GLY A 166 -0.69 -10.18 21.42
N ASN A 167 -0.25 -10.64 20.27
CA ASN A 167 0.86 -10.02 19.56
C ASN A 167 0.37 -8.83 18.75
N GLY A 168 1.24 -7.85 18.54
CA GLY A 168 1.03 -6.84 17.50
C GLY A 168 1.18 -7.46 16.13
N GLY A 169 0.51 -6.89 15.11
CA GLY A 169 0.66 -7.24 13.72
C GLY A 169 1.94 -6.67 13.11
N ASN A 170 2.45 -7.26 12.04
CA ASN A 170 3.62 -6.75 11.34
C ASN A 170 3.26 -5.54 10.48
N GLY A 171 4.23 -4.64 10.29
CA GLY A 171 4.12 -3.58 9.29
C GLY A 171 4.32 -4.12 7.88
N GLY A 172 3.69 -3.51 6.89
CA GLY A 172 3.83 -3.84 5.47
C GLY A 172 5.08 -3.24 4.84
N ASN A 173 5.55 -3.86 3.78
CA ASN A 173 6.73 -3.40 3.07
C ASN A 173 6.45 -2.12 2.28
N ALA A 174 7.49 -1.33 2.06
CA ALA A 174 7.45 -0.21 1.13
C ALA A 174 7.33 -0.67 -0.32
N GLY A 175 6.66 0.11 -1.16
CA GLY A 175 6.70 -0.05 -2.61
C GLY A 175 7.94 0.60 -3.22
N SER A 176 8.48 -0.01 -4.28
CA SER A 176 9.66 0.49 -4.98
C SER A 176 9.32 1.73 -5.80
N GLY A 177 10.24 2.71 -5.78
CA GLY A 177 10.19 3.89 -6.63
C GLY A 177 10.67 3.60 -8.06
N GLY A 178 10.45 4.54 -8.99
CA GLY A 178 10.91 4.47 -10.37
C GLY A 178 12.12 5.35 -10.64
N GLY A 179 13.08 4.85 -11.42
CA GLY A 179 14.25 5.62 -11.86
C GLY A 179 15.08 6.18 -10.69
N THR A 180 15.23 7.49 -10.63
CA THR A 180 15.88 8.24 -9.53
C THR A 180 14.89 8.70 -8.46
N GLY A 181 13.67 8.15 -8.46
CA GLY A 181 12.61 8.49 -7.52
C GLY A 181 12.88 8.00 -6.09
N PHE A 182 12.10 8.53 -5.17
CA PHE A 182 12.18 8.11 -3.76
C PHE A 182 11.31 6.88 -3.53
N GLU A 183 11.78 6.02 -2.65
CA GLU A 183 11.06 4.84 -2.23
C GLU A 183 9.89 5.20 -1.29
N GLY A 184 8.90 4.33 -1.22
CA GLY A 184 7.87 4.40 -0.19
C GLY A 184 8.47 4.16 1.20
N SER A 185 7.78 4.56 2.25
CA SER A 185 8.16 4.21 3.62
C SER A 185 7.56 2.84 4.00
N ALA A 186 8.31 2.05 4.75
CA ALA A 186 7.77 0.81 5.31
C ALA A 186 6.85 1.09 6.50
N GLY A 187 5.84 0.24 6.68
CA GLY A 187 4.93 0.32 7.82
C GLY A 187 5.60 -0.13 9.13
N GLN A 188 5.12 0.40 10.24
CA GLN A 188 5.59 0.04 11.57
C GLN A 188 4.88 -1.22 12.07
N GLY A 189 5.57 -2.01 12.91
CA GLY A 189 4.94 -3.12 13.62
C GLY A 189 4.03 -2.63 14.75
N GLY A 190 2.91 -3.31 14.95
CA GLY A 190 1.99 -3.05 16.06
C GLY A 190 2.56 -3.48 17.42
N ALA A 191 2.11 -2.84 18.49
CA ALA A 191 2.53 -3.17 19.85
C ALA A 191 1.72 -4.33 20.44
N ALA A 192 2.35 -5.12 21.33
CA ALA A 192 1.67 -5.89 22.37
C ALA A 192 1.55 -5.02 23.62
N ILE A 193 0.46 -5.21 24.42
CA ILE A 193 0.24 -4.34 25.58
C ILE A 193 0.74 -5.01 26.87
N LEU A 194 0.11 -6.08 27.34
CA LEU A 194 0.52 -6.74 28.58
C LEU A 194 1.33 -8.00 28.33
N ILE A 195 0.78 -8.98 27.60
CA ILE A 195 1.45 -10.25 27.30
C ILE A 195 1.43 -10.47 25.79
N GLY A 196 2.59 -10.54 25.16
CA GLY A 196 2.76 -10.80 23.74
C GLY A 196 4.00 -10.16 23.14
N ASN A 197 4.25 -10.42 21.89
CA ASN A 197 5.36 -9.84 21.15
C ASN A 197 4.86 -8.65 20.30
N GLY A 198 5.68 -7.62 20.20
CA GLY A 198 5.47 -6.59 19.17
C GLY A 198 5.62 -7.18 17.78
N GLY A 199 4.92 -6.64 16.81
CA GLY A 199 5.07 -6.99 15.40
C GLY A 199 6.40 -6.49 14.82
N ALA A 200 6.90 -7.14 13.80
CA ALA A 200 8.05 -6.66 13.06
C ALA A 200 7.67 -5.40 12.24
N GLY A 201 8.62 -4.50 12.05
CA GLY A 201 8.47 -3.44 11.04
C GLY A 201 8.56 -4.03 9.63
N GLY A 202 7.96 -3.37 8.67
CA GLY A 202 8.06 -3.74 7.25
C GLY A 202 9.46 -3.50 6.69
N ASN A 203 9.77 -4.12 5.56
CA ASN A 203 11.04 -3.88 4.86
C ASN A 203 10.96 -2.58 4.05
N GLY A 204 12.04 -1.82 4.04
CA GLY A 204 12.24 -0.74 3.09
C GLY A 204 12.38 -1.30 1.67
N ALA A 205 12.10 -0.48 0.68
CA ALA A 205 12.29 -0.83 -0.72
C ALA A 205 13.73 -0.60 -1.17
N THR A 206 14.15 -1.30 -2.22
CA THR A 206 15.45 -1.06 -2.86
C THR A 206 15.38 0.17 -3.73
N GLY A 207 16.45 1.00 -3.71
CA GLY A 207 16.54 2.17 -4.55
C GLY A 207 16.40 1.87 -6.04
N GLY A 208 15.77 2.79 -6.76
CA GLY A 208 15.59 2.68 -8.21
C GLY A 208 16.93 2.70 -8.96
N THR A 209 17.00 2.05 -10.11
CA THR A 209 18.19 2.08 -10.97
C THR A 209 18.23 3.37 -11.77
N GLY A 210 19.35 4.12 -11.68
CA GLY A 210 19.54 5.34 -12.47
C GLY A 210 19.38 5.09 -13.97
N VAL A 211 18.69 5.98 -14.68
CA VAL A 211 18.44 5.85 -16.12
C VAL A 211 19.57 6.56 -16.89
N GLY A 212 20.56 5.77 -17.31
CA GLY A 212 21.69 6.30 -18.08
C GLY A 212 21.34 6.55 -19.52
N ASN A 213 20.96 7.77 -19.92
CA ASN A 213 20.96 8.10 -21.35
C ASN A 213 21.41 9.52 -21.73
N ILE A 214 21.42 10.50 -20.88
CA ILE A 214 21.94 11.85 -21.20
C ILE A 214 22.62 12.52 -20.01
N ILE A 215 22.23 12.19 -18.78
CA ILE A 215 22.88 12.60 -17.55
C ILE A 215 23.10 11.33 -16.74
N GLN A 216 24.33 11.07 -16.31
CA GLN A 216 24.63 9.94 -15.41
C GLN A 216 23.99 10.25 -14.04
N GLU A 217 22.72 9.96 -13.90
CA GLU A 217 22.05 10.04 -12.59
C GLU A 217 22.31 8.75 -11.83
N ALA A 218 22.79 8.90 -10.61
CA ALA A 218 22.92 7.78 -9.69
C ALA A 218 21.52 7.21 -9.40
N GLY A 219 21.41 5.92 -9.18
CA GLY A 219 20.17 5.32 -8.69
C GLY A 219 19.74 5.95 -7.37
N GLY A 220 18.44 5.90 -7.06
CA GLY A 220 17.89 6.36 -5.79
C GLY A 220 18.43 5.54 -4.60
N ASP A 221 18.51 6.16 -3.43
CA ASP A 221 18.78 5.44 -2.19
C ASP A 221 17.56 4.60 -1.80
N GLY A 222 17.79 3.40 -1.26
CA GLY A 222 16.71 2.57 -0.70
C GLY A 222 16.12 3.21 0.55
N SER A 223 14.85 2.90 0.84
CA SER A 223 14.19 3.39 2.04
C SER A 223 14.54 2.57 3.28
N ASP A 224 14.44 3.19 4.45
CA ASP A 224 14.59 2.51 5.73
C ASP A 224 13.44 1.51 5.97
N GLY A 225 13.72 0.43 6.69
CA GLY A 225 12.69 -0.47 7.21
C GLY A 225 11.86 0.21 8.29
N GLY A 226 10.63 -0.26 8.49
CA GLY A 226 9.76 0.20 9.56
C GLY A 226 10.28 -0.19 10.95
N ALA A 227 9.93 0.60 11.97
CA ALA A 227 10.23 0.23 13.35
C ALA A 227 9.40 -0.98 13.78
N GLY A 228 10.00 -1.90 14.56
CA GLY A 228 9.25 -2.96 15.23
C GLY A 228 8.38 -2.41 16.34
N GLY A 229 7.25 -3.06 16.63
CA GLY A 229 6.38 -2.71 17.75
C GLY A 229 6.98 -3.11 19.09
N SER A 230 6.56 -2.45 20.16
CA SER A 230 6.97 -2.80 21.51
C SER A 230 6.38 -4.14 21.96
N GLY A 231 7.17 -5.00 22.61
CA GLY A 231 6.67 -6.19 23.26
C GLY A 231 6.00 -5.87 24.61
N GLY A 232 5.11 -6.75 25.07
CA GLY A 232 4.58 -6.76 26.42
C GLY A 232 5.55 -7.40 27.45
N LEU A 233 5.05 -7.67 28.65
CA LEU A 233 5.77 -8.40 29.71
C LEU A 233 5.96 -9.89 29.35
#